data_c4637d78581e0d63498f49bd82338762
#
_entry.id   c4637d78581e0d63498f49bd82338762
#
_cell.length_a   1.000
_cell.length_b   1.000
_cell.length_c   1.000
_cell.angle_alpha   90.00
_cell.angle_beta   90.00
_cell.angle_gamma   90.00
#
_symmetry.space_group_name_H-M   'P 1'
#
loop_
_entity.id
_entity.type
_entity.pdbx_description
1 polymer ?
#
loop_
_entity_poly.entity_id
_entity_poly.type
_entity_poly.pdbx_seq_one_letter_code
_entity_poly.pdbx_strand_id
1 'polypeptide(L)'
;VRNWKSFRLYTILNEQTNIKIGHYLLSPKMTIPEIVSTLNEGRSQVISLTFLPGGTVQMAKNVLVEAGFDESEINLALDKDYTAEFPNLFIDKSAEADLEGYIYGETYNFEKGVKVEDILRRAFKEMQDVVVKENLKDKYAEQGLNLYQGIILASIVQKEEPHIENQKAVARVFYNRLRQGMNLGSDPTYEYAAVKLGLANPRAQYHIDSPYNTRIHSGLTPTPIAAAGAAALQSVAEPDDNDYLFVLSGDDDK
;
A
#
# COMPACT_ATOMS: atom_id res chain seq x y z
N VAL A 1 -24.63 -19.69 -5.56
CA VAL A 1 -25.82 -20.56 -5.35
C VAL A 1 -25.65 -21.80 -6.21
N ARG A 2 -25.58 -23.01 -5.61
CA ARG A 2 -25.38 -24.28 -6.36
C ARG A 2 -26.53 -24.56 -7.36
N ASN A 3 -27.72 -24.04 -7.09
CA ASN A 3 -28.89 -24.20 -7.97
C ASN A 3 -29.62 -22.85 -8.13
N TRP A 4 -29.27 -22.12 -9.17
CA TRP A 4 -29.88 -20.84 -9.46
C TRP A 4 -31.38 -20.93 -9.81
N LYS A 5 -31.83 -22.07 -10.36
CA LYS A 5 -33.27 -22.29 -10.72
C LYS A 5 -34.11 -22.37 -9.45
N SER A 6 -33.66 -23.08 -8.42
CA SER A 6 -34.34 -23.15 -7.13
C SER A 6 -34.37 -21.81 -6.42
N PHE A 7 -33.28 -21.04 -6.51
CA PHE A 7 -33.23 -19.67 -5.98
C PHE A 7 -34.27 -18.76 -6.65
N ARG A 8 -34.31 -18.76 -7.99
CA ARG A 8 -35.24 -17.95 -8.76
C ARG A 8 -36.72 -18.38 -8.51
N LEU A 9 -36.98 -19.67 -8.43
CA LEU A 9 -38.33 -20.18 -8.12
C LEU A 9 -38.76 -19.73 -6.72
N TYR A 10 -37.89 -19.83 -5.73
CA TYR A 10 -38.18 -19.40 -4.38
C TYR A 10 -38.48 -17.88 -4.30
N THR A 11 -37.69 -17.02 -4.97
CA THR A 11 -37.92 -15.57 -4.97
C THR A 11 -39.24 -15.19 -5.62
N ILE A 12 -39.64 -15.88 -6.70
CA ILE A 12 -40.92 -15.62 -7.38
C ILE A 12 -42.11 -16.09 -6.54
N LEU A 13 -42.06 -17.31 -5.99
CA LEU A 13 -43.17 -17.89 -5.20
C LEU A 13 -43.44 -17.16 -3.88
N ASN A 14 -42.40 -16.53 -3.31
CA ASN A 14 -42.51 -15.80 -2.05
C ASN A 14 -42.56 -14.27 -2.23
N GLU A 15 -42.71 -13.78 -3.47
CA GLU A 15 -42.75 -12.34 -3.82
C GLU A 15 -41.54 -11.54 -3.32
N GLN A 16 -40.40 -12.24 -3.11
CA GLN A 16 -39.18 -11.65 -2.56
C GLN A 16 -38.19 -11.30 -3.70
N THR A 17 -38.64 -10.44 -4.61
CA THR A 17 -37.87 -10.04 -5.81
C THR A 17 -37.07 -8.74 -5.62
N ASN A 18 -37.23 -8.07 -4.47
CA ASN A 18 -36.58 -6.78 -4.20
C ASN A 18 -35.13 -6.97 -3.69
N ILE A 19 -34.30 -7.65 -4.49
CA ILE A 19 -32.88 -7.85 -4.22
C ILE A 19 -32.18 -6.52 -4.39
N LYS A 20 -31.56 -6.03 -3.30
CA LYS A 20 -30.81 -4.78 -3.29
C LYS A 20 -29.39 -4.99 -3.77
N ILE A 21 -28.86 -4.00 -4.49
CA ILE A 21 -27.47 -4.00 -4.93
C ILE A 21 -26.57 -3.79 -3.70
N GLY A 22 -25.49 -4.58 -3.58
CA GLY A 22 -24.53 -4.48 -2.47
C GLY A 22 -23.54 -5.64 -2.49
N HIS A 23 -22.55 -5.58 -1.60
CA HIS A 23 -21.64 -6.67 -1.34
C HIS A 23 -22.17 -7.50 -0.17
N TYR A 24 -22.31 -8.81 -0.37
CA TYR A 24 -22.87 -9.72 0.61
C TYR A 24 -21.94 -10.90 0.85
N LEU A 25 -21.67 -11.23 2.10
CA LEU A 25 -21.03 -12.47 2.47
C LEU A 25 -22.06 -13.59 2.53
N LEU A 26 -21.93 -14.57 1.65
CA LEU A 26 -22.79 -15.73 1.60
C LEU A 26 -21.97 -16.99 1.94
N SER A 27 -22.40 -17.72 2.97
CA SER A 27 -21.79 -18.99 3.33
C SER A 27 -22.35 -20.12 2.47
N PRO A 28 -21.53 -21.14 2.10
CA PRO A 28 -22.02 -22.38 1.46
C PRO A 28 -23.04 -23.16 2.29
N LYS A 29 -23.14 -22.89 3.60
CA LYS A 29 -24.09 -23.49 4.54
C LYS A 29 -25.43 -22.80 4.58
N MET A 30 -25.56 -21.58 4.03
CA MET A 30 -26.83 -20.85 4.01
C MET A 30 -27.85 -21.51 3.13
N THR A 31 -29.08 -21.54 3.61
CA THR A 31 -30.25 -21.98 2.86
C THR A 31 -30.73 -20.89 1.89
N ILE A 32 -31.53 -21.25 0.87
CA ILE A 32 -32.09 -20.27 -0.08
C ILE A 32 -32.89 -19.17 0.63
N PRO A 33 -33.79 -19.46 1.60
CA PRO A 33 -34.48 -18.43 2.37
C PRO A 33 -33.54 -17.43 3.07
N GLU A 34 -32.48 -17.93 3.71
CA GLU A 34 -31.48 -17.08 4.41
C GLU A 34 -30.73 -16.19 3.42
N ILE A 35 -30.33 -16.71 2.27
CA ILE A 35 -29.68 -15.92 1.19
C ILE A 35 -30.65 -14.82 0.72
N VAL A 36 -31.90 -15.16 0.42
CA VAL A 36 -32.90 -14.20 -0.06
C VAL A 36 -33.20 -13.11 0.97
N SER A 37 -33.36 -13.48 2.25
CA SER A 37 -33.53 -12.52 3.36
C SER A 37 -32.34 -11.56 3.44
N THR A 38 -31.11 -12.07 3.41
CA THR A 38 -29.89 -11.27 3.44
C THR A 38 -29.82 -10.25 2.29
N LEU A 39 -30.20 -10.70 1.07
CA LEU A 39 -30.18 -9.85 -0.12
C LEU A 39 -31.31 -8.80 -0.11
N ASN A 40 -32.48 -9.12 0.44
CA ASN A 40 -33.63 -8.22 0.52
C ASN A 40 -33.47 -7.17 1.63
N GLU A 41 -32.83 -7.52 2.75
CA GLU A 41 -32.54 -6.57 3.83
C GLU A 41 -31.64 -5.44 3.34
N GLY A 42 -30.81 -5.69 2.33
CA GLY A 42 -29.96 -4.68 1.70
C GLY A 42 -28.87 -4.12 2.62
N ARG A 43 -28.64 -4.77 3.74
CA ARG A 43 -27.53 -4.45 4.63
C ARG A 43 -26.31 -5.15 4.06
N SER A 44 -25.46 -4.41 3.33
CA SER A 44 -24.12 -4.89 3.06
C SER A 44 -23.47 -5.19 4.41
N GLN A 45 -23.22 -6.46 4.68
CA GLN A 45 -22.45 -6.87 5.87
C GLN A 45 -20.94 -6.75 5.61
N VAL A 46 -20.59 -6.19 4.47
CA VAL A 46 -19.21 -6.02 4.01
C VAL A 46 -18.90 -4.54 3.94
N ILE A 47 -17.80 -4.15 4.53
CA ILE A 47 -17.14 -2.86 4.30
C ILE A 47 -16.01 -3.08 3.28
N SER A 48 -15.90 -2.16 2.32
CA SER A 48 -14.82 -2.14 1.34
C SER A 48 -13.90 -0.98 1.66
N LEU A 49 -12.62 -1.28 1.85
CA LEU A 49 -11.57 -0.29 2.15
C LEU A 49 -10.54 -0.35 1.04
N THR A 50 -10.22 0.80 0.46
CA THR A 50 -9.19 0.90 -0.57
C THR A 50 -8.01 1.72 -0.03
N PHE A 51 -6.86 1.07 0.11
CA PHE A 51 -5.59 1.75 0.29
C PHE A 51 -4.93 1.89 -1.09
N LEU A 52 -4.37 3.04 -1.38
CA LEU A 52 -3.80 3.31 -2.70
C LEU A 52 -2.29 3.08 -2.69
N PRO A 53 -1.71 2.52 -3.77
CA PRO A 53 -0.27 2.62 -4.00
C PRO A 53 0.17 4.09 -3.97
N GLY A 54 1.30 4.38 -3.35
CA GLY A 54 1.74 5.77 -3.10
C GLY A 54 1.04 6.46 -1.93
N GLY A 55 0.13 5.76 -1.22
CA GLY A 55 -0.50 6.27 0.00
C GLY A 55 0.43 6.18 1.21
N THR A 56 0.26 7.11 2.16
CA THR A 56 0.97 7.12 3.45
C THR A 56 0.14 6.47 4.55
N VAL A 57 0.75 6.17 5.69
CA VAL A 57 0.02 5.72 6.90
C VAL A 57 -1.05 6.73 7.29
N GLN A 58 -0.80 8.04 7.16
CA GLN A 58 -1.82 9.06 7.44
C GLN A 58 -3.01 8.96 6.49
N MET A 59 -2.78 8.67 5.21
CA MET A 59 -3.88 8.45 4.25
C MET A 59 -4.67 7.18 4.59
N ALA A 60 -4.00 6.09 4.97
CA ALA A 60 -4.65 4.87 5.43
C ALA A 60 -5.49 5.12 6.69
N LYS A 61 -4.98 5.91 7.65
CA LYS A 61 -5.73 6.36 8.83
C LYS A 61 -7.01 7.11 8.43
N ASN A 62 -6.93 8.02 7.47
CA ASN A 62 -8.09 8.77 6.99
C ASN A 62 -9.16 7.85 6.38
N VAL A 63 -8.76 6.87 5.57
CA VAL A 63 -9.67 5.84 5.02
C VAL A 63 -10.41 5.09 6.12
N LEU A 64 -9.71 4.71 7.20
CA LEU A 64 -10.30 4.02 8.35
C LEU A 64 -11.27 4.92 9.13
N VAL A 65 -10.91 6.19 9.35
CA VAL A 65 -11.79 7.17 10.01
C VAL A 65 -13.06 7.41 9.19
N GLU A 66 -12.94 7.59 7.88
CA GLU A 66 -14.08 7.76 6.95
C GLU A 66 -14.97 6.50 6.91
N ALA A 67 -14.41 5.32 7.12
CA ALA A 67 -15.16 4.07 7.26
C ALA A 67 -15.85 3.90 8.62
N GLY A 68 -15.64 4.82 9.57
CA GLY A 68 -16.31 4.88 10.87
C GLY A 68 -15.58 4.14 12.01
N PHE A 69 -14.29 3.82 11.85
CA PHE A 69 -13.46 3.29 12.93
C PHE A 69 -13.06 4.41 13.90
N ASP A 70 -12.97 4.06 15.19
CA ASP A 70 -12.53 4.99 16.22
C ASP A 70 -11.04 5.31 16.10
N GLU A 71 -10.66 6.59 16.23
CA GLU A 71 -9.27 7.00 16.11
C GLU A 71 -8.35 6.38 17.17
N SER A 72 -8.87 6.10 18.36
CA SER A 72 -8.09 5.45 19.42
C SER A 72 -7.80 4.00 19.07
N GLU A 73 -8.75 3.28 18.49
CA GLU A 73 -8.55 1.91 17.97
C GLU A 73 -7.52 1.92 16.83
N ILE A 74 -7.63 2.87 15.90
CA ILE A 74 -6.70 3.00 14.78
C ILE A 74 -5.28 3.24 15.30
N ASN A 75 -5.09 4.19 16.22
CA ASN A 75 -3.77 4.51 16.76
C ASN A 75 -3.17 3.31 17.50
N LEU A 76 -3.94 2.62 18.34
CA LEU A 76 -3.49 1.41 19.03
C LEU A 76 -3.05 0.31 18.06
N ALA A 77 -3.79 0.13 16.97
CA ALA A 77 -3.43 -0.84 15.94
C ALA A 77 -2.17 -0.43 15.16
N LEU A 78 -1.98 0.86 14.88
CA LEU A 78 -0.79 1.36 14.18
C LEU A 78 0.47 1.32 15.06
N ASP A 79 0.34 1.47 16.37
CA ASP A 79 1.46 1.45 17.33
C ASP A 79 1.88 0.03 17.74
N LYS A 80 1.08 -0.98 17.37
CA LYS A 80 1.36 -2.38 17.71
C LYS A 80 2.52 -2.96 16.93
N ASP A 81 3.36 -3.77 17.60
CA ASP A 81 4.42 -4.55 16.96
C ASP A 81 3.84 -5.83 16.31
N TYR A 82 4.03 -5.96 15.00
CA TYR A 82 3.64 -7.11 14.19
C TYR A 82 4.82 -7.98 13.74
N THR A 83 6.03 -7.70 14.21
CA THR A 83 7.27 -8.38 13.77
C THR A 83 7.20 -9.89 13.98
N ALA A 84 6.66 -10.33 15.12
CA ALA A 84 6.51 -11.77 15.40
C ALA A 84 5.46 -12.46 14.52
N GLU A 85 4.44 -11.72 14.04
CA GLU A 85 3.39 -12.26 13.17
C GLU A 85 3.85 -12.31 11.69
N PHE A 86 4.70 -11.38 11.28
CA PHE A 86 5.21 -11.24 9.89
C PHE A 86 6.73 -11.14 9.83
N PRO A 87 7.49 -12.15 10.33
CA PRO A 87 8.93 -12.06 10.46
C PRO A 87 9.66 -11.87 9.13
N ASN A 88 9.13 -12.44 8.03
CA ASN A 88 9.73 -12.29 6.70
C ASN A 88 9.50 -10.90 6.08
N LEU A 89 8.47 -10.18 6.50
CA LEU A 89 8.17 -8.85 6.02
C LEU A 89 8.95 -7.78 6.79
N PHE A 90 9.04 -7.93 8.11
CA PHE A 90 9.65 -6.93 9.00
C PHE A 90 11.09 -7.24 9.39
N ILE A 91 11.74 -8.23 8.75
CA ILE A 91 13.06 -8.76 9.14
C ILE A 91 14.15 -7.69 9.30
N ASP A 92 14.15 -6.70 8.44
CA ASP A 92 15.18 -5.65 8.41
C ASP A 92 14.63 -4.27 8.84
N LYS A 93 13.35 -4.21 9.26
CA LYS A 93 12.72 -2.96 9.68
C LYS A 93 13.38 -2.44 10.94
N SER A 94 13.75 -1.16 10.98
CA SER A 94 14.20 -0.51 12.21
C SER A 94 13.12 -0.59 13.29
N ALA A 95 13.52 -0.90 14.52
CA ALA A 95 12.59 -0.97 15.65
C ALA A 95 11.89 0.37 15.96
N GLU A 96 12.53 1.48 15.60
CA GLU A 96 12.02 2.84 15.81
C GLU A 96 11.12 3.33 14.65
N ALA A 97 11.11 2.60 13.52
CA ALA A 97 10.29 2.97 12.36
C ALA A 97 8.83 2.60 12.59
N ASP A 98 7.93 3.47 12.17
CA ASP A 98 6.50 3.21 12.11
C ASP A 98 6.14 2.20 11.00
N LEU A 99 4.86 2.07 10.66
CA LEU A 99 4.37 1.18 9.61
C LEU A 99 4.35 1.82 8.22
N GLU A 100 5.03 2.97 8.03
CA GLU A 100 5.10 3.63 6.73
C GLU A 100 5.71 2.69 5.68
N GLY A 101 5.03 2.60 4.53
CA GLY A 101 5.42 1.73 3.42
C GLY A 101 4.90 0.30 3.50
N TYR A 102 4.29 -0.14 4.62
CA TYR A 102 3.87 -1.53 4.81
C TYR A 102 2.37 -1.79 4.62
N ILE A 103 1.51 -0.76 4.64
CA ILE A 103 0.08 -0.93 4.38
C ILE A 103 -0.13 -1.05 2.87
N TYR A 104 -0.12 -2.29 2.36
CA TYR A 104 -0.14 -2.57 0.93
C TYR A 104 -1.39 -2.01 0.24
N GLY A 105 -1.17 -1.31 -0.88
CA GLY A 105 -2.23 -0.66 -1.64
C GLY A 105 -3.08 -1.65 -2.43
N GLU A 106 -4.31 -1.90 -1.96
CA GLU A 106 -5.29 -2.81 -2.57
C GLU A 106 -6.70 -2.48 -2.05
N THR A 107 -7.72 -3.04 -2.66
CA THR A 107 -9.10 -2.99 -2.16
C THR A 107 -9.42 -4.23 -1.36
N TYR A 108 -9.74 -4.04 -0.09
CA TYR A 108 -10.02 -5.10 0.88
C TYR A 108 -11.50 -5.10 1.25
N ASN A 109 -12.09 -6.29 1.31
CA ASN A 109 -13.46 -6.49 1.74
C ASN A 109 -13.48 -7.23 3.08
N PHE A 110 -14.16 -6.65 4.08
CA PHE A 110 -14.24 -7.19 5.43
C PHE A 110 -15.69 -7.31 5.88
N GLU A 111 -15.94 -8.20 6.81
CA GLU A 111 -17.21 -8.23 7.54
C GLU A 111 -17.35 -6.98 8.40
N LYS A 112 -18.60 -6.52 8.55
CA LYS A 112 -18.91 -5.40 9.46
C LYS A 112 -18.55 -5.80 10.89
N GLY A 113 -17.80 -4.93 11.57
CA GLY A 113 -17.29 -5.18 12.92
C GLY A 113 -15.89 -5.82 12.95
N VAL A 114 -15.20 -5.91 11.79
CA VAL A 114 -13.79 -6.26 11.76
C VAL A 114 -12.99 -5.26 12.61
N LYS A 115 -11.95 -5.73 13.28
CA LYS A 115 -11.03 -4.88 14.04
C LYS A 115 -9.98 -4.26 13.11
N VAL A 116 -9.51 -3.06 13.45
CA VAL A 116 -8.46 -2.38 12.67
C VAL A 116 -7.18 -3.22 12.57
N GLU A 117 -6.80 -3.92 13.65
CA GLU A 117 -5.66 -4.85 13.62
C GLU A 117 -5.78 -5.92 12.53
N ASP A 118 -6.99 -6.47 12.31
CA ASP A 118 -7.20 -7.54 11.32
C ASP A 118 -7.17 -6.97 9.89
N ILE A 119 -7.57 -5.70 9.72
CA ILE A 119 -7.42 -4.96 8.46
C ILE A 119 -5.93 -4.79 8.14
N LEU A 120 -5.13 -4.33 9.11
CA LEU A 120 -3.68 -4.17 8.93
C LEU A 120 -2.99 -5.51 8.67
N ARG A 121 -3.35 -6.57 9.41
CA ARG A 121 -2.83 -7.93 9.15
C ARG A 121 -3.10 -8.39 7.73
N ARG A 122 -4.28 -8.08 7.20
CA ARG A 122 -4.61 -8.42 5.82
C ARG A 122 -3.72 -7.67 4.83
N ALA A 123 -3.48 -6.38 5.04
CA ALA A 123 -2.60 -5.59 4.19
C ALA A 123 -1.14 -6.07 4.28
N PHE A 124 -0.64 -6.40 5.48
CA PHE A 124 0.70 -6.97 5.65
C PHE A 124 0.83 -8.36 5.01
N LYS A 125 -0.21 -9.18 5.09
CA LYS A 125 -0.23 -10.49 4.43
C LYS A 125 -0.10 -10.36 2.92
N GLU A 126 -0.84 -9.46 2.29
CA GLU A 126 -0.73 -9.22 0.85
C GLU A 126 0.67 -8.72 0.47
N MET A 127 1.24 -7.79 1.24
CA MET A 127 2.60 -7.32 0.98
C MET A 127 3.62 -8.45 1.16
N GLN A 128 3.51 -9.26 2.22
CA GLN A 128 4.38 -10.41 2.43
C GLN A 128 4.27 -11.43 1.29
N ASP A 129 3.06 -11.67 0.79
CA ASP A 129 2.86 -12.58 -0.34
C ASP A 129 3.55 -12.07 -1.61
N VAL A 130 3.52 -10.75 -1.87
CA VAL A 130 4.30 -10.14 -2.96
C VAL A 130 5.80 -10.30 -2.72
N VAL A 131 6.29 -9.97 -1.52
CA VAL A 131 7.72 -10.10 -1.15
C VAL A 131 8.23 -11.52 -1.40
N VAL A 132 7.46 -12.54 -0.97
CA VAL A 132 7.84 -13.96 -1.11
C VAL A 132 7.70 -14.43 -2.55
N LYS A 133 6.58 -14.16 -3.20
CA LYS A 133 6.29 -14.60 -4.57
C LYS A 133 7.30 -14.07 -5.58
N GLU A 134 7.66 -12.81 -5.46
CA GLU A 134 8.60 -12.13 -6.37
C GLU A 134 10.06 -12.28 -5.93
N ASN A 135 10.32 -12.99 -4.81
CA ASN A 135 11.66 -13.18 -4.22
C ASN A 135 12.41 -11.86 -4.01
N LEU A 136 11.69 -10.82 -3.52
CA LEU A 136 12.23 -9.46 -3.46
C LEU A 136 13.44 -9.35 -2.55
N LYS A 137 13.48 -10.11 -1.45
CA LYS A 137 14.59 -10.08 -0.50
C LYS A 137 15.93 -10.41 -1.17
N ASP A 138 15.97 -11.52 -1.92
CA ASP A 138 17.21 -11.97 -2.57
C ASP A 138 17.58 -11.05 -3.74
N LYS A 139 16.58 -10.64 -4.54
CA LYS A 139 16.81 -9.70 -5.65
C LYS A 139 17.33 -8.34 -5.19
N TYR A 140 16.81 -7.82 -4.06
CA TYR A 140 17.35 -6.58 -3.47
C TYR A 140 18.78 -6.78 -2.96
N ALA A 141 19.07 -7.95 -2.34
CA ALA A 141 20.43 -8.28 -1.91
C ALA A 141 21.42 -8.34 -3.08
N GLU A 142 21.02 -8.86 -4.25
CA GLU A 142 21.82 -8.82 -5.48
C GLU A 142 22.16 -7.39 -5.95
N GLN A 143 21.27 -6.43 -5.64
CA GLN A 143 21.50 -5.00 -5.90
C GLN A 143 22.23 -4.28 -4.74
N GLY A 144 22.54 -4.98 -3.64
CA GLY A 144 23.26 -4.43 -2.48
C GLY A 144 22.35 -3.77 -1.43
N LEU A 145 21.05 -4.04 -1.44
CA LEU A 145 20.09 -3.56 -0.45
C LEU A 145 19.50 -4.72 0.35
N ASN A 146 19.22 -4.50 1.63
CA ASN A 146 18.35 -5.42 2.38
C ASN A 146 16.87 -5.17 2.03
N LEU A 147 15.95 -6.01 2.55
CA LEU A 147 14.53 -5.90 2.23
C LEU A 147 13.97 -4.52 2.59
N TYR A 148 14.29 -4.01 3.78
CA TYR A 148 13.81 -2.70 4.24
C TYR A 148 14.30 -1.56 3.33
N GLN A 149 15.58 -1.57 2.99
CA GLN A 149 16.17 -0.58 2.07
C GLN A 149 15.55 -0.65 0.68
N GLY A 150 15.26 -1.85 0.19
CA GLY A 150 14.55 -2.04 -1.08
C GLY A 150 13.12 -1.46 -1.04
N ILE A 151 12.39 -1.65 0.06
CA ILE A 151 11.06 -1.06 0.27
C ILE A 151 11.15 0.48 0.33
N ILE A 152 12.17 1.03 1.02
CA ILE A 152 12.41 2.48 1.04
C ILE A 152 12.60 3.00 -0.39
N LEU A 153 13.50 2.39 -1.16
CA LEU A 153 13.77 2.83 -2.52
C LEU A 153 12.53 2.69 -3.42
N ALA A 154 11.77 1.59 -3.27
CA ALA A 154 10.54 1.38 -4.01
C ALA A 154 9.47 2.45 -3.69
N SER A 155 9.39 2.92 -2.45
CA SER A 155 8.49 4.00 -2.05
C SER A 155 8.85 5.33 -2.72
N ILE A 156 10.15 5.58 -2.90
CA ILE A 156 10.65 6.78 -3.61
C ILE A 156 10.34 6.66 -5.10
N VAL A 157 10.64 5.52 -5.74
CA VAL A 157 10.31 5.26 -7.15
C VAL A 157 8.80 5.41 -7.40
N GLN A 158 7.96 4.86 -6.52
CA GLN A 158 6.49 4.97 -6.61
C GLN A 158 6.00 6.41 -6.62
N LYS A 159 6.66 7.29 -5.89
CA LYS A 159 6.29 8.71 -5.78
C LYS A 159 6.90 9.58 -6.87
N GLU A 160 8.06 9.19 -7.38
CA GLU A 160 8.79 9.92 -8.43
C GLU A 160 8.18 9.69 -9.81
N GLU A 161 7.83 8.43 -10.13
CA GLU A 161 7.39 8.03 -11.47
C GLU A 161 6.04 7.33 -11.42
N PRO A 162 4.96 8.02 -11.86
CA PRO A 162 3.62 7.44 -11.90
C PRO A 162 3.43 6.42 -13.03
N HIS A 163 4.24 6.49 -14.11
CA HIS A 163 4.15 5.60 -15.25
C HIS A 163 4.97 4.33 -14.99
N ILE A 164 4.27 3.21 -14.87
CA ILE A 164 4.87 1.92 -14.48
C ILE A 164 6.01 1.50 -15.41
N GLU A 165 5.89 1.76 -16.70
CA GLU A 165 6.88 1.43 -17.73
C GLU A 165 8.23 2.12 -17.53
N ASN A 166 8.25 3.28 -16.86
CA ASN A 166 9.48 4.05 -16.63
C ASN A 166 10.15 3.73 -15.29
N GLN A 167 9.42 3.07 -14.36
CA GLN A 167 9.90 2.86 -12.99
C GLN A 167 11.22 2.08 -12.93
N LYS A 168 11.46 1.14 -13.84
CA LYS A 168 12.73 0.38 -13.92
C LYS A 168 13.92 1.28 -14.25
N ALA A 169 13.74 2.21 -15.17
CA ALA A 169 14.75 3.19 -15.54
C ALA A 169 15.05 4.14 -14.37
N VAL A 170 14.03 4.65 -13.70
CA VAL A 170 14.16 5.50 -12.52
C VAL A 170 14.86 4.76 -11.38
N ALA A 171 14.48 3.52 -11.10
CA ALA A 171 15.14 2.69 -10.09
C ALA A 171 16.65 2.52 -10.41
N ARG A 172 17.02 2.29 -11.66
CA ARG A 172 18.42 2.19 -12.08
C ARG A 172 19.18 3.48 -11.84
N VAL A 173 18.62 4.62 -12.18
CA VAL A 173 19.24 5.92 -11.91
C VAL A 173 19.51 6.12 -10.42
N PHE A 174 18.57 5.76 -9.57
CA PHE A 174 18.77 5.84 -8.11
C PHE A 174 19.88 4.89 -7.63
N TYR A 175 19.94 3.66 -8.12
CA TYR A 175 21.06 2.75 -7.83
C TYR A 175 22.41 3.31 -8.26
N ASN A 176 22.48 3.88 -9.46
CA ASN A 176 23.73 4.48 -9.96
C ASN A 176 24.17 5.67 -9.09
N ARG A 177 23.23 6.53 -8.67
CA ARG A 177 23.50 7.62 -7.71
C ARG A 177 23.98 7.10 -6.36
N LEU A 178 23.30 6.10 -5.78
CA LEU A 178 23.70 5.48 -4.51
C LEU A 178 25.13 4.93 -4.58
N ARG A 179 25.48 4.19 -5.64
CA ARG A 179 26.82 3.64 -5.85
C ARG A 179 27.91 4.70 -5.95
N GLN A 180 27.58 5.89 -6.46
CA GLN A 180 28.50 7.02 -6.59
C GLN A 180 28.48 7.97 -5.38
N GLY A 181 27.68 7.69 -4.34
CA GLY A 181 27.52 8.57 -3.18
C GLY A 181 26.82 9.89 -3.51
N MET A 182 26.09 9.94 -4.63
CA MET A 182 25.31 11.11 -5.02
C MET A 182 23.99 11.18 -4.25
N ASN A 183 23.47 12.38 -4.09
CA ASN A 183 22.14 12.61 -3.59
C ASN A 183 21.10 12.02 -4.55
N LEU A 184 20.02 11.38 -4.02
CA LEU A 184 18.94 10.88 -4.88
C LEU A 184 18.20 12.03 -5.57
N GLY A 185 18.07 13.19 -4.90
CA GLY A 185 17.49 14.40 -5.48
C GLY A 185 16.01 14.29 -5.82
N SER A 186 15.29 13.38 -5.14
CA SER A 186 13.86 13.14 -5.37
C SER A 186 13.02 14.15 -4.59
N ASP A 187 12.16 14.89 -5.28
CA ASP A 187 11.30 15.92 -4.70
C ASP A 187 10.26 15.34 -3.72
N PRO A 188 9.58 14.22 -4.01
CA PRO A 188 8.66 13.59 -3.07
C PRO A 188 9.23 13.36 -1.66
N THR A 189 10.55 13.22 -1.52
CA THR A 189 11.19 12.96 -0.24
C THR A 189 11.16 14.16 0.71
N TYR A 190 11.44 15.37 0.22
CA TYR A 190 11.31 16.58 1.04
C TYR A 190 9.84 17.00 1.21
N GLU A 191 9.00 16.75 0.20
CA GLU A 191 7.55 16.99 0.32
C GLU A 191 6.96 16.14 1.46
N TYR A 192 7.33 14.85 1.55
CA TYR A 192 6.94 13.98 2.65
C TYR A 192 7.39 14.53 4.01
N ALA A 193 8.64 14.98 4.12
CA ALA A 193 9.15 15.57 5.35
C ALA A 193 8.35 16.82 5.75
N ALA A 194 8.06 17.69 4.79
CA ALA A 194 7.29 18.90 5.03
C ALA A 194 5.86 18.59 5.51
N VAL A 195 5.20 17.61 4.91
CA VAL A 195 3.87 17.12 5.35
C VAL A 195 3.94 16.56 6.77
N LYS A 196 4.92 15.72 7.05
CA LYS A 196 5.11 15.10 8.39
C LYS A 196 5.34 16.14 9.49
N LEU A 197 5.95 17.26 9.15
CA LEU A 197 6.17 18.41 10.05
C LEU A 197 5.02 19.44 10.05
N GLY A 198 3.95 19.21 9.30
CA GLY A 198 2.80 20.12 9.23
C GLY A 198 3.10 21.47 8.57
N LEU A 199 4.11 21.52 7.70
CA LEU A 199 4.49 22.76 7.04
C LEU A 199 3.54 23.09 5.88
N ALA A 200 3.25 24.38 5.73
CA ALA A 200 2.48 24.87 4.58
C ALA A 200 3.30 24.75 3.29
N ASN A 201 2.60 24.53 2.17
CA ASN A 201 3.18 24.44 0.83
C ASN A 201 4.39 23.45 0.76
N PRO A 202 4.18 22.14 0.94
CA PRO A 202 5.27 21.16 0.95
C PRO A 202 6.22 21.27 -0.24
N ARG A 203 5.72 21.54 -1.44
CA ARG A 203 6.52 21.72 -2.67
C ARG A 203 7.48 22.91 -2.63
N ALA A 204 7.22 23.91 -1.79
CA ALA A 204 8.11 25.05 -1.61
C ALA A 204 9.24 24.78 -0.59
N GLN A 205 9.21 23.63 0.09
CA GLN A 205 10.13 23.32 1.20
C GLN A 205 11.39 22.56 0.75
N TYR A 206 11.86 22.78 -0.47
CA TYR A 206 12.99 22.03 -1.07
C TYR A 206 14.34 22.20 -0.35
N HIS A 207 14.45 23.17 0.55
CA HIS A 207 15.63 23.41 1.39
C HIS A 207 15.47 22.93 2.84
N ILE A 208 14.37 22.25 3.17
CA ILE A 208 14.15 21.77 4.53
C ILE A 208 15.31 20.88 4.99
N ASP A 209 15.90 21.20 6.16
CA ASP A 209 16.91 20.34 6.78
C ASP A 209 16.22 19.16 7.50
N SER A 210 16.08 18.09 6.75
CA SER A 210 15.45 16.86 7.24
C SER A 210 16.19 15.66 6.66
N PRO A 211 16.40 14.58 7.42
CA PRO A 211 17.03 13.36 6.91
C PRO A 211 16.24 12.70 5.77
N TYR A 212 14.99 13.11 5.57
CA TYR A 212 14.21 12.69 4.39
C TYR A 212 14.56 13.49 3.14
N ASN A 213 15.13 14.70 3.23
CA ASN A 213 15.40 15.51 2.05
C ASN A 213 16.62 14.98 1.27
N THR A 214 16.37 14.14 0.30
CA THR A 214 17.42 13.55 -0.55
C THR A 214 18.02 14.52 -1.57
N ARG A 215 17.62 15.80 -1.58
CA ARG A 215 18.31 16.86 -2.36
C ARG A 215 19.56 17.34 -1.63
N ILE A 216 19.58 17.28 -0.31
CA ILE A 216 20.67 17.80 0.53
C ILE A 216 21.38 16.71 1.34
N HIS A 217 20.71 15.59 1.62
CA HIS A 217 21.32 14.43 2.29
C HIS A 217 21.49 13.28 1.31
N SER A 218 22.66 12.64 1.34
CA SER A 218 22.95 11.47 0.50
C SER A 218 22.39 10.18 1.12
N GLY A 219 22.16 9.18 0.28
CA GLY A 219 21.63 7.88 0.69
C GLY A 219 20.11 7.81 0.65
N LEU A 220 19.57 6.76 1.27
CA LEU A 220 18.13 6.52 1.38
C LEU A 220 17.54 7.35 2.52
N THR A 221 16.22 7.58 2.45
CA THR A 221 15.45 8.14 3.57
C THR A 221 15.43 7.20 4.76
N PRO A 222 15.22 7.68 6.01
CA PRO A 222 15.19 6.84 7.21
C PRO A 222 14.12 5.75 7.19
N THR A 223 12.96 6.04 6.57
CA THR A 223 11.84 5.11 6.39
C THR A 223 11.31 5.23 4.97
N PRO A 224 10.46 4.30 4.51
CA PRO A 224 9.64 4.55 3.33
C PRO A 224 8.86 5.86 3.46
N ILE A 225 8.50 6.46 2.33
CA ILE A 225 7.70 7.70 2.28
C ILE A 225 6.27 7.45 1.79
N ALA A 226 5.97 6.23 1.40
CA ALA A 226 4.65 5.79 0.95
C ALA A 226 4.62 4.26 0.80
N ALA A 227 3.43 3.68 0.66
CA ALA A 227 3.27 2.27 0.27
C ALA A 227 3.60 2.10 -1.22
N ALA A 228 4.59 1.27 -1.54
CA ALA A 228 4.91 0.94 -2.92
C ALA A 228 3.95 -0.13 -3.47
N GLY A 229 3.49 0.05 -4.71
CA GLY A 229 2.76 -0.96 -5.45
C GLY A 229 3.68 -2.05 -6.00
N ALA A 230 3.10 -3.15 -6.52
CA ALA A 230 3.85 -4.28 -7.06
C ALA A 230 4.88 -3.86 -8.13
N ALA A 231 4.50 -2.95 -9.02
CA ALA A 231 5.38 -2.48 -10.10
C ALA A 231 6.62 -1.77 -9.56
N ALA A 232 6.48 -0.87 -8.59
CA ALA A 232 7.62 -0.17 -8.00
C ALA A 232 8.52 -1.13 -7.20
N LEU A 233 7.93 -2.08 -6.45
CA LEU A 233 8.70 -3.11 -5.76
C LEU A 233 9.51 -3.96 -6.75
N GLN A 234 8.90 -4.41 -7.85
CA GLN A 234 9.59 -5.18 -8.90
C GLN A 234 10.64 -4.34 -9.65
N SER A 235 10.37 -3.06 -9.91
CA SER A 235 11.31 -2.17 -10.59
C SER A 235 12.62 -1.99 -9.82
N VAL A 236 12.55 -1.95 -8.50
CA VAL A 236 13.74 -1.93 -7.63
C VAL A 236 14.43 -3.29 -7.58
N ALA A 237 13.68 -4.40 -7.67
CA ALA A 237 14.24 -5.76 -7.71
C ALA A 237 14.93 -6.06 -9.04
N GLU A 238 14.39 -5.56 -10.14
CA GLU A 238 14.84 -5.81 -11.50
C GLU A 238 14.93 -4.48 -12.29
N PRO A 239 15.83 -3.58 -11.89
CA PRO A 239 16.00 -2.32 -12.58
C PRO A 239 16.61 -2.52 -13.98
N ASP A 240 16.43 -1.56 -14.87
CA ASP A 240 17.05 -1.57 -16.19
C ASP A 240 18.58 -1.65 -16.10
N ASP A 241 19.22 -2.03 -17.19
CA ASP A 241 20.67 -2.07 -17.30
C ASP A 241 21.17 -0.85 -18.12
N ASN A 242 21.55 0.22 -17.41
CA ASN A 242 22.11 1.44 -18.01
C ASN A 242 22.95 2.20 -16.96
N ASP A 243 23.74 3.17 -17.44
CA ASP A 243 24.61 4.01 -16.60
C ASP A 243 24.06 5.41 -16.38
N TYR A 244 22.79 5.64 -16.63
CA TYR A 244 22.18 6.97 -16.51
C TYR A 244 22.19 7.45 -15.05
N LEU A 245 22.47 8.74 -14.88
CA LEU A 245 22.45 9.45 -13.58
C LEU A 245 21.29 10.43 -13.46
N PHE A 246 20.59 10.69 -14.56
CA PHE A 246 19.50 11.65 -14.64
C PHE A 246 18.31 11.08 -15.39
N VAL A 247 17.12 11.39 -14.93
CA VAL A 247 15.87 11.19 -15.64
C VAL A 247 15.42 12.56 -16.17
N LEU A 248 15.03 12.61 -17.42
CA LEU A 248 14.36 13.76 -17.99
C LEU A 248 12.93 13.29 -18.32
N SER A 249 11.93 13.90 -17.69
CA SER A 249 10.55 13.78 -18.17
C SER A 249 10.43 14.65 -19.43
N GLY A 250 10.10 14.03 -20.56
CA GLY A 250 9.77 14.78 -21.77
C GLY A 250 8.44 15.49 -21.64
N ASP A 251 8.32 16.68 -22.20
CA ASP A 251 7.08 17.46 -22.30
C ASP A 251 6.08 16.87 -23.32
N ASP A 252 6.08 15.57 -23.55
CA ASP A 252 5.31 14.92 -24.60
C ASP A 252 3.83 14.66 -24.23
N ASP A 253 3.40 15.14 -23.07
CA ASP A 253 1.98 15.15 -22.64
C ASP A 253 1.25 16.41 -23.14
N LYS A 254 1.30 16.66 -24.48
CA LYS A 254 0.41 17.60 -25.15
C LYS A 254 -0.54 16.90 -26.08
#